data_96ef4fa7c4281c0b229dd74346721f28
#
_entry.id   96ef4fa7c4281c0b229dd74346721f28
#
_cell.length_a   1.000
_cell.length_b   1.000
_cell.length_c   1.000
_cell.angle_alpha   90.00
_cell.angle_beta   90.00
_cell.angle_gamma   90.00
#
_symmetry.space_group_name_H-M   'P 1'
#
loop_
_entity.id
_entity.type
_entity.pdbx_description
1 polymer ?
#
loop_
_entity_poly.entity_id
_entity_poly.type
_entity_poly.pdbx_seq_one_letter_code
_entity_poly.pdbx_strand_id
1 'polypeptide(L)'
;LKTQVAKDLPERIEQRRDCILGEEQRSLYLAELRRSREQVLEAVKTKGLARSKMHVLAALTRLRQICCHPTLVGSDSPSGKTETLFELLEPLLEEGQKILVFSQFVQMLKLLEKDCSAREIPTHLLTGETKDRQEVVNAFQSDDKPGVFLLSLRAAGTGLNLTNASYVVLYDPWWNPAVEAQAIDRSHRIGQTQTGNAYKLI
;
A
#
# COMPACT_ATOMS: atom_id res chain seq x y z
N LEU A 1 28.04 2.98 -8.03
CA LEU A 1 27.76 1.96 -9.07
C LEU A 1 26.33 2.06 -9.67
N LYS A 2 25.31 2.50 -8.89
CA LYS A 2 23.94 2.70 -9.43
C LYS A 2 23.83 3.92 -10.35
N THR A 3 24.62 4.93 -10.15
CA THR A 3 24.58 6.20 -10.92
C THR A 3 25.18 6.10 -12.32
N GLN A 4 26.03 5.11 -12.58
CA GLN A 4 26.66 4.94 -13.90
C GLN A 4 25.88 4.03 -14.86
N VAL A 5 25.01 3.15 -14.35
CA VAL A 5 24.16 2.25 -15.15
C VAL A 5 22.79 2.88 -15.46
N ALA A 6 22.44 3.97 -14.79
CA ALA A 6 21.10 4.57 -14.81
C ALA A 6 20.89 5.68 -15.85
N LYS A 7 21.80 5.89 -16.80
CA LYS A 7 21.66 6.96 -17.80
C LYS A 7 20.49 6.80 -18.77
N ASP A 8 19.93 5.59 -18.84
CA ASP A 8 18.82 5.27 -19.75
C ASP A 8 17.47 5.05 -19.04
N LEU A 9 17.39 5.25 -17.72
CA LEU A 9 16.13 5.16 -16.99
C LEU A 9 15.43 6.51 -16.95
N PRO A 10 14.11 6.56 -17.25
CA PRO A 10 13.33 7.78 -17.07
C PRO A 10 13.37 8.28 -15.64
N GLU A 11 13.23 9.58 -15.44
CA GLU A 11 13.17 10.19 -14.13
C GLU A 11 11.98 9.66 -13.34
N ARG A 12 12.16 9.41 -12.03
CA ARG A 12 11.09 9.02 -11.11
C ARG A 12 10.64 10.22 -10.30
N ILE A 13 9.35 10.49 -10.34
CA ILE A 13 8.71 11.55 -9.56
C ILE A 13 8.02 10.89 -8.36
N GLU A 14 8.42 11.29 -7.15
CA GLU A 14 7.81 10.83 -5.90
C GLU A 14 6.99 11.95 -5.27
N GLN A 15 5.75 11.63 -4.86
CA GLN A 15 4.84 12.57 -4.22
C GLN A 15 4.26 11.95 -2.94
N ARG A 16 4.14 12.77 -1.91
CA ARG A 16 3.40 12.44 -0.71
C ARG A 16 1.98 13.00 -0.83
N ARG A 17 1.00 12.20 -0.48
CA ARG A 17 -0.39 12.59 -0.33
C ARG A 17 -0.84 12.40 1.10
N ASP A 18 -1.16 13.48 1.79
CA ASP A 18 -1.72 13.42 3.13
C ASP A 18 -3.20 13.04 3.05
N CYS A 19 -3.60 12.07 3.86
CA CYS A 19 -4.97 11.57 3.93
C CYS A 19 -5.60 12.04 5.24
N ILE A 20 -6.77 12.65 5.14
CA ILE A 20 -7.48 13.16 6.31
C ILE A 20 -8.39 12.06 6.87
N LEU A 21 -8.27 11.78 8.14
CA LEU A 21 -9.20 10.90 8.84
C LEU A 21 -10.57 11.57 8.93
N GLY A 22 -11.62 10.87 8.52
CA GLY A 22 -12.98 11.31 8.78
C GLY A 22 -13.28 11.37 10.29
N GLU A 23 -14.36 12.01 10.67
CA GLU A 23 -14.71 12.24 12.08
C GLU A 23 -14.82 10.94 12.88
N GLU A 24 -15.54 9.95 12.37
CA GLU A 24 -15.69 8.65 13.01
C GLU A 24 -14.36 7.88 13.08
N GLN A 25 -13.61 7.87 12.01
CA GLN A 25 -12.29 7.24 11.95
C GLN A 25 -11.31 7.89 12.93
N ARG A 26 -11.33 9.21 13.04
CA ARG A 26 -10.51 9.95 14.00
C ARG A 26 -10.88 9.60 15.44
N SER A 27 -12.17 9.55 15.75
CA SER A 27 -12.66 9.16 17.07
C SER A 27 -12.22 7.77 17.45
N LEU A 28 -12.31 6.83 16.52
CA LEU A 28 -11.82 5.46 16.69
C LEU A 28 -10.31 5.42 16.94
N TYR A 29 -9.54 6.19 16.17
CA TYR A 29 -8.10 6.29 16.32
C TYR A 29 -7.71 6.83 17.72
N LEU A 30 -8.32 7.90 18.16
CA LEU A 30 -8.04 8.51 19.46
C LEU A 30 -8.41 7.59 20.62
N ALA A 31 -9.53 6.88 20.51
CA ALA A 31 -9.94 5.90 21.52
C ALA A 31 -8.94 4.73 21.61
N GLU A 32 -8.49 4.21 20.48
CA GLU A 32 -7.48 3.15 20.43
C GLU A 32 -6.13 3.63 20.93
N LEU A 33 -5.72 4.85 20.60
CA LEU A 33 -4.48 5.43 21.09
C LEU A 33 -4.45 5.52 22.61
N ARG A 34 -5.55 5.95 23.23
CA ARG A 34 -5.69 6.02 24.68
C ARG A 34 -5.60 4.64 25.31
N ARG A 35 -6.37 3.69 24.81
CA ARG A 35 -6.39 2.31 25.30
C ARG A 35 -5.02 1.64 25.17
N SER A 36 -4.39 1.76 24.01
CA SER A 36 -3.08 1.18 23.73
C SER A 36 -2.00 1.79 24.62
N ARG A 37 -2.05 3.10 24.86
CA ARG A 37 -1.11 3.79 25.74
C ARG A 37 -1.18 3.23 27.15
N GLU A 38 -2.38 3.08 27.70
CA GLU A 38 -2.60 2.52 29.04
C GLU A 38 -2.06 1.09 29.14
N GLN A 39 -2.37 0.24 28.15
CA GLN A 39 -1.90 -1.15 28.11
C GLN A 39 -0.37 -1.25 28.01
N VAL A 40 0.27 -0.41 27.19
CA VAL A 40 1.72 -0.39 27.04
C VAL A 40 2.39 0.09 28.33
N LEU A 41 1.88 1.13 28.96
CA LEU A 41 2.41 1.63 30.24
C LEU A 41 2.31 0.59 31.35
N GLU A 42 1.19 -0.11 31.44
CA GLU A 42 1.01 -1.20 32.41
C GLU A 42 1.97 -2.37 32.13
N ALA A 43 2.13 -2.77 30.86
CA ALA A 43 3.08 -3.82 30.50
C ALA A 43 4.53 -3.43 30.84
N VAL A 44 4.91 -2.19 30.61
CA VAL A 44 6.26 -1.68 30.94
C VAL A 44 6.49 -1.67 32.45
N LYS A 45 5.48 -1.28 33.24
CA LYS A 45 5.58 -1.29 34.72
C LYS A 45 5.73 -2.69 35.27
N THR A 46 5.00 -3.67 34.74
CA THR A 46 4.95 -5.05 35.27
C THR A 46 6.05 -5.95 34.73
N LYS A 47 6.43 -5.80 33.46
CA LYS A 47 7.36 -6.71 32.73
C LYS A 47 8.66 -6.05 32.29
N GLY A 48 8.77 -4.73 32.40
CA GLY A 48 9.90 -3.94 31.90
C GLY A 48 9.82 -3.70 30.39
N LEU A 49 10.63 -2.74 29.92
CA LEU A 49 10.63 -2.28 28.52
C LEU A 49 10.96 -3.40 27.52
N ALA A 50 12.01 -4.19 27.82
CA ALA A 50 12.48 -5.25 26.92
C ALA A 50 11.41 -6.32 26.63
N ARG A 51 10.62 -6.67 27.65
CA ARG A 51 9.53 -7.69 27.54
C ARG A 51 8.23 -7.11 27.00
N SER A 52 8.14 -5.79 26.87
CA SER A 52 6.93 -5.08 26.41
C SER A 52 6.96 -4.71 24.93
N LYS A 53 8.04 -5.04 24.21
CA LYS A 53 8.20 -4.70 22.78
C LYS A 53 7.05 -5.23 21.91
N MET A 54 6.56 -6.43 22.17
CA MET A 54 5.45 -7.03 21.43
C MET A 54 4.15 -6.26 21.65
N HIS A 55 3.90 -5.76 22.86
CA HIS A 55 2.74 -4.91 23.15
C HIS A 55 2.81 -3.58 22.39
N VAL A 56 4.00 -2.97 22.31
CA VAL A 56 4.22 -1.73 21.56
C VAL A 56 3.96 -1.96 20.06
N LEU A 57 4.53 -3.04 19.50
CA LEU A 57 4.34 -3.38 18.07
C LEU A 57 2.87 -3.68 17.75
N ALA A 58 2.18 -4.42 18.61
CA ALA A 58 0.75 -4.70 18.44
C ALA A 58 -0.08 -3.42 18.46
N ALA A 59 0.20 -2.50 19.41
CA ALA A 59 -0.46 -1.21 19.49
C ALA A 59 -0.25 -0.36 18.23
N LEU A 60 0.99 -0.24 17.77
CA LEU A 60 1.33 0.51 16.55
C LEU A 60 0.67 -0.11 15.31
N THR A 61 0.68 -1.43 15.18
CA THR A 61 0.03 -2.14 14.08
C THR A 61 -1.47 -1.84 14.04
N ARG A 62 -2.13 -1.90 15.19
CA ARG A 62 -3.57 -1.62 15.29
C ARG A 62 -3.90 -0.18 14.93
N LEU A 63 -3.12 0.80 15.39
CA LEU A 63 -3.27 2.21 15.01
C LEU A 63 -3.09 2.41 13.49
N ARG A 64 -2.11 1.76 12.91
CA ARG A 64 -1.88 1.80 11.46
C ARG A 64 -3.04 1.17 10.67
N GLN A 65 -3.60 0.08 11.16
CA GLN A 65 -4.78 -0.55 10.55
C GLN A 65 -5.97 0.41 10.56
N ILE A 66 -6.21 1.13 11.65
CA ILE A 66 -7.29 2.14 11.74
C ILE A 66 -7.07 3.24 10.70
N CYS A 67 -5.84 3.70 10.50
CA CYS A 67 -5.51 4.70 9.48
C CYS A 67 -5.70 4.18 8.07
N CYS A 68 -5.49 2.89 7.82
CA CYS A 68 -5.74 2.26 6.52
C CYS A 68 -7.24 2.14 6.24
N HIS A 69 -7.95 1.48 7.13
CA HIS A 69 -9.39 1.29 7.03
C HIS A 69 -9.95 0.79 8.38
N PRO A 70 -10.99 1.45 8.92
CA PRO A 70 -11.59 1.03 10.19
C PRO A 70 -12.13 -0.41 10.20
N THR A 71 -12.52 -0.93 9.05
CA THR A 71 -12.98 -2.33 8.90
C THR A 71 -11.93 -3.35 9.33
N LEU A 72 -10.63 -3.02 9.23
CA LEU A 72 -9.55 -3.91 9.68
C LEU A 72 -9.56 -4.16 11.20
N VAL A 73 -10.22 -3.31 11.95
CA VAL A 73 -10.40 -3.46 13.41
C VAL A 73 -11.86 -3.68 13.79
N GLY A 74 -12.71 -4.06 12.84
CA GLY A 74 -14.11 -4.43 13.08
C GLY A 74 -15.10 -3.27 13.15
N SER A 75 -14.75 -2.10 12.64
CA SER A 75 -15.65 -0.94 12.57
C SER A 75 -16.18 -0.72 11.15
N ASP A 76 -17.43 -0.29 11.04
CA ASP A 76 -18.06 0.01 9.74
C ASP A 76 -17.82 1.46 9.26
N SER A 77 -17.00 2.23 9.97
CA SER A 77 -16.70 3.61 9.59
C SER A 77 -15.95 3.69 8.27
N PRO A 78 -16.17 4.74 7.46
CA PRO A 78 -15.45 4.92 6.20
C PRO A 78 -13.98 5.27 6.41
N SER A 79 -13.16 5.04 5.37
CA SER A 79 -11.73 5.35 5.35
C SER A 79 -11.43 6.57 4.50
N GLY A 80 -10.87 7.61 5.11
CA GLY A 80 -10.39 8.79 4.38
C GLY A 80 -9.25 8.46 3.42
N LYS A 81 -8.39 7.49 3.77
CA LYS A 81 -7.31 7.03 2.90
C LYS A 81 -7.84 6.32 1.65
N THR A 82 -8.86 5.49 1.79
CA THR A 82 -9.51 4.83 0.64
C THR A 82 -10.16 5.87 -0.28
N GLU A 83 -10.81 6.88 0.26
CA GLU A 83 -11.38 7.98 -0.55
C GLU A 83 -10.28 8.71 -1.33
N THR A 84 -9.19 9.06 -0.68
CA THR A 84 -8.03 9.71 -1.32
C THR A 84 -7.44 8.82 -2.42
N LEU A 85 -7.35 7.52 -2.19
CA LEU A 85 -6.86 6.58 -3.20
C LEU A 85 -7.73 6.62 -4.46
N PHE A 86 -9.04 6.53 -4.35
CA PHE A 86 -9.91 6.53 -5.52
C PHE A 86 -9.96 7.89 -6.22
N GLU A 87 -9.87 8.99 -5.50
CA GLU A 87 -9.69 10.32 -6.09
C GLU A 87 -8.43 10.40 -6.95
N LEU A 88 -7.36 9.71 -6.55
CA LEU A 88 -6.12 9.61 -7.32
C LEU A 88 -6.23 8.63 -8.49
N LEU A 89 -6.87 7.49 -8.30
CA LEU A 89 -6.96 6.42 -9.31
C LEU A 89 -7.89 6.77 -10.48
N GLU A 90 -9.04 7.35 -10.21
CA GLU A 90 -10.07 7.58 -11.23
C GLU A 90 -9.56 8.40 -12.43
N PRO A 91 -8.92 9.57 -12.27
CA PRO A 91 -8.36 10.30 -13.40
C PRO A 91 -7.29 9.54 -14.17
N LEU A 92 -6.43 8.77 -13.49
CA LEU A 92 -5.37 7.99 -14.11
C LEU A 92 -5.95 6.85 -14.95
N LEU A 93 -6.98 6.19 -14.47
CA LEU A 93 -7.68 5.14 -15.19
C LEU A 93 -8.40 5.68 -16.43
N GLU A 94 -9.00 6.87 -16.34
CA GLU A 94 -9.60 7.57 -17.47
C GLU A 94 -8.57 7.92 -18.55
N GLU A 95 -7.32 8.20 -18.16
CA GLU A 95 -6.20 8.43 -19.07
C GLU A 95 -5.62 7.12 -19.66
N GLY A 96 -6.19 5.98 -19.30
CA GLY A 96 -5.73 4.68 -19.79
C GLY A 96 -4.52 4.11 -19.06
N GLN A 97 -4.20 4.61 -17.89
CA GLN A 97 -3.00 4.20 -17.13
C GLN A 97 -3.22 2.88 -16.39
N LYS A 98 -2.10 2.17 -16.17
CA LYS A 98 -2.00 1.02 -15.28
C LYS A 98 -1.28 1.42 -14.01
N ILE A 99 -1.79 0.99 -12.87
CA ILE A 99 -1.35 1.45 -11.56
C ILE A 99 -1.07 0.26 -10.65
N LEU A 100 0.10 0.28 -9.99
CA LEU A 100 0.43 -0.66 -8.93
C LEU A 100 0.04 -0.04 -7.59
N VAL A 101 -0.66 -0.79 -6.75
CA VAL A 101 -1.01 -0.38 -5.40
C VAL A 101 -0.47 -1.39 -4.41
N PHE A 102 0.41 -0.95 -3.53
CA PHE A 102 1.05 -1.79 -2.52
C PHE A 102 0.48 -1.53 -1.13
N SER A 103 0.27 -2.59 -0.38
CA SER A 103 -0.03 -2.53 1.05
C SER A 103 0.71 -3.64 1.80
N GLN A 104 1.06 -3.38 3.06
CA GLN A 104 1.57 -4.40 3.96
C GLN A 104 0.46 -5.33 4.49
N PHE A 105 -0.81 -4.89 4.45
CA PHE A 105 -1.95 -5.64 4.97
C PHE A 105 -2.72 -6.32 3.84
N VAL A 106 -2.66 -7.65 3.79
CA VAL A 106 -3.40 -8.44 2.79
C VAL A 106 -4.91 -8.20 2.88
N GLN A 107 -5.45 -8.05 4.08
CA GLN A 107 -6.87 -7.75 4.26
C GLN A 107 -7.26 -6.39 3.68
N MET A 108 -6.36 -5.40 3.73
CA MET A 108 -6.58 -4.12 3.07
C MET A 108 -6.67 -4.27 1.56
N LEU A 109 -5.79 -5.08 0.97
CA LEU A 109 -5.82 -5.36 -0.47
C LEU A 109 -7.12 -6.04 -0.88
N LYS A 110 -7.63 -6.95 -0.07
CA LYS A 110 -8.94 -7.61 -0.32
C LYS A 110 -10.11 -6.62 -0.24
N LEU A 111 -10.07 -5.66 0.68
CA LEU A 111 -11.06 -4.57 0.73
C LEU A 111 -10.99 -3.70 -0.52
N LEU A 112 -9.80 -3.34 -0.97
CA LEU A 112 -9.60 -2.56 -2.19
C LEU A 112 -10.05 -3.33 -3.44
N GLU A 113 -9.80 -4.63 -3.51
CA GLU A 113 -10.28 -5.50 -4.60
C GLU A 113 -11.80 -5.46 -4.69
N LYS A 114 -12.49 -5.56 -3.56
CA LYS A 114 -13.94 -5.48 -3.49
C LYS A 114 -14.45 -4.11 -3.94
N ASP A 115 -13.82 -3.03 -3.51
CA ASP A 115 -14.19 -1.67 -3.89
C ASP A 115 -13.94 -1.40 -5.38
N CYS A 116 -12.83 -1.89 -5.92
CA CYS A 116 -12.54 -1.83 -7.36
C CYS A 116 -13.59 -2.60 -8.17
N SER A 117 -13.96 -3.79 -7.72
CA SER A 117 -14.99 -4.60 -8.38
C SER A 117 -16.35 -3.89 -8.40
N ALA A 118 -16.74 -3.28 -7.29
CA ALA A 118 -17.98 -2.49 -7.21
C ALA A 118 -17.99 -1.27 -8.15
N ARG A 119 -16.81 -0.75 -8.50
CA ARG A 119 -16.61 0.38 -9.42
C ARG A 119 -16.31 -0.07 -10.85
N GLU A 120 -16.38 -1.36 -11.13
CA GLU A 120 -16.06 -1.96 -12.44
C GLU A 120 -14.63 -1.64 -12.93
N ILE A 121 -13.69 -1.48 -12.01
CA ILE A 121 -12.28 -1.27 -12.31
C ILE A 121 -11.59 -2.63 -12.49
N PRO A 122 -10.96 -2.90 -13.67
CA PRO A 122 -10.17 -4.12 -13.85
C PRO A 122 -9.07 -4.22 -12.80
N THR A 123 -9.01 -5.34 -12.09
CA THR A 123 -8.15 -5.49 -10.92
C THR A 123 -7.48 -6.86 -10.91
N HIS A 124 -6.21 -6.88 -10.55
CA HIS A 124 -5.43 -8.09 -10.27
C HIS A 124 -4.90 -8.01 -8.85
N LEU A 125 -4.81 -9.15 -8.18
CA LEU A 125 -4.32 -9.27 -6.81
C LEU A 125 -3.19 -10.29 -6.72
N LEU A 126 -2.09 -9.90 -6.10
CA LEU A 126 -0.96 -10.78 -5.85
C LEU A 126 -0.49 -10.64 -4.39
N THR A 127 -0.58 -11.74 -3.65
CA THR A 127 -0.16 -11.84 -2.25
C THR A 127 0.78 -13.02 -2.05
N GLY A 128 1.24 -13.22 -0.82
CA GLY A 128 2.04 -14.39 -0.48
C GLY A 128 1.31 -15.73 -0.68
N GLU A 129 -0.02 -15.73 -0.70
CA GLU A 129 -0.86 -16.91 -0.89
C GLU A 129 -1.14 -17.24 -2.36
N THR A 130 -0.80 -16.35 -3.29
CA THR A 130 -1.02 -16.56 -4.72
C THR A 130 -0.17 -17.72 -5.23
N LYS A 131 -0.82 -18.73 -5.78
CA LYS A 131 -0.16 -19.99 -6.22
C LYS A 131 0.65 -19.79 -7.50
N ASP A 132 0.05 -19.21 -8.52
CA ASP A 132 0.74 -18.93 -9.79
C ASP A 132 0.93 -17.43 -10.00
N ARG A 133 2.02 -16.93 -9.44
CA ARG A 133 2.38 -15.51 -9.48
C ARG A 133 2.64 -15.03 -10.89
N GLN A 134 3.32 -15.84 -11.70
CA GLN A 134 3.69 -15.48 -13.06
C GLN A 134 2.45 -15.35 -13.96
N GLU A 135 1.47 -16.20 -13.78
CA GLU A 135 0.19 -16.11 -14.52
C GLU A 135 -0.52 -14.79 -14.22
N VAL A 136 -0.61 -14.39 -12.95
CA VAL A 136 -1.23 -13.12 -12.55
C VAL A 136 -0.46 -11.92 -13.14
N VAL A 137 0.86 -11.94 -13.08
CA VAL A 137 1.71 -10.91 -13.69
C VAL A 137 1.51 -10.84 -15.20
N ASN A 138 1.52 -11.98 -15.88
CA ASN A 138 1.32 -12.05 -17.33
C ASN A 138 -0.08 -11.56 -17.75
N ALA A 139 -1.11 -11.91 -16.99
CA ALA A 139 -2.47 -11.44 -17.23
C ALA A 139 -2.55 -9.92 -17.14
N PHE A 140 -1.93 -9.31 -16.14
CA PHE A 140 -1.86 -7.86 -16.01
C PHE A 140 -1.06 -7.20 -17.13
N GLN A 141 0.10 -7.78 -17.49
CA GLN A 141 0.99 -7.23 -18.52
C GLN A 141 0.38 -7.31 -19.92
N SER A 142 -0.38 -8.37 -20.22
CA SER A 142 -0.98 -8.60 -21.53
C SER A 142 -2.33 -7.89 -21.74
N ASP A 143 -2.98 -7.46 -20.68
CA ASP A 143 -4.23 -6.70 -20.77
C ASP A 143 -3.94 -5.27 -21.23
N ASP A 144 -4.55 -4.84 -22.32
CA ASP A 144 -4.42 -3.50 -22.87
C ASP A 144 -5.32 -2.46 -22.16
N LYS A 145 -6.22 -2.92 -21.30
CA LYS A 145 -7.15 -2.06 -20.57
C LYS A 145 -6.45 -1.38 -19.39
N PRO A 146 -6.86 -0.15 -19.04
CA PRO A 146 -6.43 0.46 -17.78
C PRO A 146 -6.90 -0.39 -16.60
N GLY A 147 -6.11 -0.44 -15.56
CA GLY A 147 -6.46 -1.24 -14.40
C GLY A 147 -5.48 -1.07 -13.25
N VAL A 148 -5.81 -1.74 -12.16
CA VAL A 148 -5.08 -1.70 -10.89
C VAL A 148 -4.51 -3.07 -10.58
N PHE A 149 -3.25 -3.11 -10.19
CA PHE A 149 -2.61 -4.30 -9.66
C PHE A 149 -2.35 -4.09 -8.17
N LEU A 150 -3.06 -4.86 -7.36
CA LEU A 150 -2.92 -4.85 -5.91
C LEU A 150 -1.86 -5.87 -5.48
N LEU A 151 -0.82 -5.41 -4.80
CA LEU A 151 0.30 -6.25 -4.42
C LEU A 151 0.63 -6.11 -2.93
N SER A 152 0.88 -7.24 -2.27
CA SER A 152 1.50 -7.20 -0.96
C SER A 152 2.98 -6.83 -1.07
N LEU A 153 3.50 -6.07 -0.09
CA LEU A 153 4.91 -5.71 -0.07
C LEU A 153 5.84 -6.92 -0.01
N ARG A 154 5.41 -8.02 0.61
CA ARG A 154 6.14 -9.29 0.60
C ARG A 154 6.25 -9.89 -0.79
N ALA A 155 5.14 -9.91 -1.55
CA ALA A 155 5.14 -10.42 -2.92
C ALA A 155 6.03 -9.59 -3.84
N ALA A 156 6.12 -8.27 -3.63
CA ALA A 156 6.99 -7.38 -4.38
C ALA A 156 8.48 -7.72 -4.27
N GLY A 157 8.91 -8.37 -3.18
CA GLY A 157 10.29 -8.82 -2.96
C GLY A 157 10.77 -9.95 -3.86
N THR A 158 9.90 -10.60 -4.63
CA THR A 158 10.18 -11.87 -5.32
C THR A 158 10.56 -11.77 -6.80
N GLY A 159 11.10 -10.64 -7.26
CA GLY A 159 11.67 -10.55 -8.62
C GLY A 159 10.65 -10.36 -9.75
N LEU A 160 9.49 -9.79 -9.48
CA LEU A 160 8.45 -9.51 -10.47
C LEU A 160 8.89 -8.43 -11.46
N ASN A 161 8.50 -8.57 -12.73
CA ASN A 161 8.74 -7.58 -13.77
C ASN A 161 7.39 -6.93 -14.17
N LEU A 162 7.21 -5.67 -13.79
CA LEU A 162 5.95 -4.93 -13.95
C LEU A 162 6.19 -3.62 -14.74
N THR A 163 6.68 -3.74 -15.96
CA THR A 163 7.11 -2.62 -16.79
C THR A 163 5.97 -1.81 -17.42
N ASN A 164 4.75 -2.37 -17.49
CA ASN A 164 3.61 -1.71 -18.11
C ASN A 164 2.92 -0.67 -17.22
N ALA A 165 3.25 -0.64 -15.92
CA ALA A 165 2.70 0.32 -15.00
C ALA A 165 3.63 1.53 -14.86
N SER A 166 3.10 2.73 -15.09
CA SER A 166 3.82 4.00 -14.93
C SER A 166 3.59 4.65 -13.56
N TYR A 167 2.61 4.17 -12.81
CA TYR A 167 2.20 4.71 -11.53
C TYR A 167 2.29 3.66 -10.45
N VAL A 168 2.81 4.06 -9.30
CA VAL A 168 2.87 3.25 -8.09
C VAL A 168 2.23 4.03 -6.95
N VAL A 169 1.38 3.37 -6.19
CA VAL A 169 0.82 3.91 -4.95
C VAL A 169 1.23 3.03 -3.80
N LEU A 170 1.87 3.60 -2.80
CA LEU A 170 2.07 2.98 -1.50
C LEU A 170 0.90 3.39 -0.61
N TYR A 171 -0.04 2.48 -0.41
CA TYR A 171 -1.26 2.75 0.35
C TYR A 171 -0.97 3.03 1.82
N ASP A 172 -0.05 2.30 2.40
CA ASP A 172 0.43 2.50 3.77
C ASP A 172 1.96 2.51 3.81
N PRO A 173 2.56 3.41 4.59
CA PRO A 173 4.01 3.49 4.71
C PRO A 173 4.55 2.24 5.45
N TRP A 174 5.73 1.77 5.03
CA TRP A 174 6.42 0.65 5.67
C TRP A 174 7.47 1.14 6.67
N TRP A 175 7.75 0.33 7.68
CA TRP A 175 8.78 0.61 8.67
C TRP A 175 10.19 0.75 8.07
N ASN A 176 10.45 -0.05 7.02
CA ASN A 176 11.75 -0.11 6.39
C ASN A 176 11.70 0.63 5.05
N PRO A 177 12.35 1.81 4.94
CA PRO A 177 12.39 2.57 3.67
C PRO A 177 13.00 1.79 2.51
N ALA A 178 13.88 0.82 2.78
CA ALA A 178 14.46 -0.02 1.72
C ALA A 178 13.42 -0.92 1.05
N VAL A 179 12.44 -1.41 1.79
CA VAL A 179 11.33 -2.22 1.25
C VAL A 179 10.42 -1.36 0.38
N GLU A 180 10.13 -0.13 0.80
CA GLU A 180 9.37 0.83 -0.01
C GLU A 180 10.10 1.15 -1.32
N ALA A 181 11.39 1.47 -1.24
CA ALA A 181 12.21 1.76 -2.41
C ALA A 181 12.24 0.58 -3.39
N GLN A 182 12.33 -0.66 -2.89
CA GLN A 182 12.26 -1.86 -3.71
C GLN A 182 10.92 -2.00 -4.43
N ALA A 183 9.80 -1.73 -3.76
CA ALA A 183 8.47 -1.77 -4.37
C ALA A 183 8.36 -0.74 -5.51
N ILE A 184 8.84 0.47 -5.29
CA ILE A 184 8.86 1.53 -6.30
C ILE A 184 9.79 1.14 -7.47
N ASP A 185 10.96 0.60 -7.20
CA ASP A 185 11.93 0.19 -8.22
C ASP A 185 11.39 -0.94 -9.13
N ARG A 186 10.38 -1.67 -8.70
CA ARG A 186 9.71 -2.69 -9.53
C ARG A 186 8.98 -2.10 -10.73
N SER A 187 8.41 -0.92 -10.59
CA SER A 187 7.74 -0.23 -11.70
C SER A 187 8.70 0.60 -12.54
N HIS A 188 9.79 1.06 -11.96
CA HIS A 188 10.81 1.90 -12.61
C HIS A 188 12.06 1.07 -12.95
N ARG A 189 11.96 0.26 -14.00
CA ARG A 189 13.01 -0.68 -14.44
C ARG A 189 13.55 -0.35 -15.83
N ILE A 190 14.71 -0.98 -16.13
CA ILE A 190 15.29 -0.96 -17.48
C ILE A 190 14.26 -1.44 -18.51
N GLY A 191 14.06 -0.67 -19.57
CA GLY A 191 13.05 -0.95 -20.60
C GLY A 191 11.75 -0.20 -20.44
N GLN A 192 11.53 0.49 -19.33
CA GLN A 192 10.40 1.39 -19.17
C GLN A 192 10.68 2.72 -19.89
N THR A 193 9.75 3.14 -20.75
CA THR A 193 9.91 4.33 -21.59
C THR A 193 9.24 5.57 -21.01
N GLN A 194 8.33 5.39 -20.04
CA GLN A 194 7.58 6.48 -19.42
C GLN A 194 8.20 6.88 -18.07
N THR A 195 8.07 8.16 -17.73
CA THR A 195 8.46 8.66 -16.40
C THR A 195 7.66 7.95 -15.33
N GLY A 196 8.34 7.35 -14.35
CA GLY A 196 7.70 6.67 -13.23
C GLY A 196 7.16 7.69 -12.23
N ASN A 197 5.93 7.47 -11.75
CA ASN A 197 5.30 8.27 -10.72
C ASN A 197 4.98 7.41 -9.50
N ALA A 198 5.42 7.84 -8.33
CA ALA A 198 5.17 7.16 -7.07
C ALA A 198 4.44 8.08 -6.09
N TYR A 199 3.35 7.58 -5.53
CA TYR A 199 2.56 8.28 -4.52
C TYR A 199 2.60 7.52 -3.21
N LYS A 200 2.87 8.23 -2.13
CA LYS A 200 2.78 7.69 -0.77
C LYS A 200 1.58 8.32 -0.06
N LEU A 201 0.64 7.49 0.35
CA LEU A 201 -0.53 7.91 1.13
C LEU A 201 -0.18 7.86 2.62
N ILE A 202 -0.30 9.00 3.30
CA ILE A 202 0.07 9.13 4.71
C ILE A 202 -1.10 9.63 5.54
#